data_26818c5f300fbc9a8e96a38a5538d76d
#
_entry.id   26818c5f300fbc9a8e96a38a5538d76d
#
_cell.length_a   1.000
_cell.length_b   1.000
_cell.length_c   1.000
_cell.angle_alpha   90.00
_cell.angle_beta   90.00
_cell.angle_gamma   90.00
#
_symmetry.space_group_name_H-M   'P 1'
#
loop_
_entity.id
_entity.type
_entity.pdbx_description
1 polymer ?
#
loop_
_entity_poly.entity_id
_entity_poly.type
_entity_poly.pdbx_seq_one_letter_code
_entity_poly.pdbx_strand_id
1 'polypeptide(L)'
;MCGIVGAATQRNVYKILIEGLRRLEYRGYDSAGLSIIDANQRLQTRKNIGKVAELEAVAEQHPIAGHTGIAHTRWATHGEPSTVNSHPHISEGVSVVHNGIIENHDELRSELTEAGYQFLSATDTEVIAHLVHHFLKTEKNLRSAVQKTIARLEGAYALGVIAEDQPNTIIAARSGSPLVLGLGIDCLLYTSPSPRDKRQ
;
A
#
# COMPACT_ATOMS: atom_id res chain seq x y z
N MET A 1 3.17 14.07 6.36
CA MET A 1 2.30 12.96 6.81
C MET A 1 1.86 12.15 5.61
N CYS A 2 1.89 10.84 5.74
CA CYS A 2 1.58 9.90 4.65
C CYS A 2 0.11 9.93 4.24
N GLY A 3 -0.17 9.63 2.96
CA GLY A 3 -1.50 9.49 2.41
C GLY A 3 -1.65 8.17 1.68
N ILE A 4 -2.78 7.48 1.86
CA ILE A 4 -3.13 6.24 1.16
C ILE A 4 -4.36 6.50 0.29
N VAL A 5 -4.33 5.97 -0.92
CA VAL A 5 -5.49 5.86 -1.82
C VAL A 5 -5.56 4.44 -2.35
N GLY A 6 -6.75 3.86 -2.36
CA GLY A 6 -7.02 2.58 -3.00
C GLY A 6 -8.33 2.66 -3.80
N ALA A 7 -8.39 2.03 -4.95
CA ALA A 7 -9.56 1.99 -5.79
C ALA A 7 -9.73 0.62 -6.47
N ALA A 8 -10.97 0.10 -6.44
CA ALA A 8 -11.40 -1.05 -7.21
C ALA A 8 -12.68 -0.65 -7.98
N THR A 9 -12.66 -0.76 -9.32
CA THR A 9 -13.72 -0.23 -10.19
C THR A 9 -13.65 -0.88 -11.58
N GLN A 10 -14.72 -0.75 -12.37
CA GLN A 10 -14.73 -1.19 -13.77
C GLN A 10 -13.93 -0.24 -14.70
N ARG A 11 -13.46 0.90 -14.21
CA ARG A 11 -12.64 1.85 -14.96
C ARG A 11 -11.16 1.65 -14.67
N ASN A 12 -10.29 2.22 -15.52
CA ASN A 12 -8.87 2.30 -15.20
C ASN A 12 -8.65 3.17 -13.95
N VAL A 13 -8.07 2.57 -12.90
CA VAL A 13 -7.86 3.23 -11.60
C VAL A 13 -6.68 4.20 -11.59
N TYR A 14 -5.80 4.17 -12.59
CA TYR A 14 -4.58 4.98 -12.60
C TYR A 14 -4.86 6.47 -12.31
N LYS A 15 -5.77 7.09 -13.07
CA LYS A 15 -6.11 8.50 -12.88
C LYS A 15 -6.76 8.78 -11.52
N ILE A 16 -7.54 7.84 -10.99
CA ILE A 16 -8.16 7.94 -9.67
C ILE A 16 -7.09 7.96 -8.59
N LEU A 17 -6.10 7.09 -8.68
CA LEU A 17 -4.99 6.99 -7.73
C LEU A 17 -4.12 8.26 -7.76
N ILE A 18 -3.70 8.71 -8.94
CA ILE A 18 -2.89 9.93 -9.09
C ILE A 18 -3.62 11.16 -8.56
N GLU A 19 -4.88 11.36 -8.93
CA GLU A 19 -5.68 12.49 -8.43
C GLU A 19 -5.88 12.43 -6.91
N GLY A 20 -6.13 11.24 -6.38
CA GLY A 20 -6.21 11.02 -4.93
C GLY A 20 -4.92 11.38 -4.21
N LEU A 21 -3.75 10.97 -4.73
CA LEU A 21 -2.45 11.35 -4.18
C LEU A 21 -2.21 12.86 -4.24
N ARG A 22 -2.53 13.52 -5.36
CA ARG A 22 -2.41 14.99 -5.49
C ARG A 22 -3.19 15.73 -4.41
N ARG A 23 -4.41 15.27 -4.10
CA ARG A 23 -5.23 15.85 -3.02
C ARG A 23 -4.65 15.62 -1.63
N LEU A 24 -3.75 14.64 -1.46
CA LEU A 24 -3.09 14.35 -0.20
C LEU A 24 -1.70 14.98 -0.08
N GLU A 25 -1.15 15.52 -1.16
CA GLU A 25 0.21 16.07 -1.25
C GLU A 25 0.46 17.26 -0.31
N TYR A 26 -0.56 18.08 -0.01
CA TYR A 26 -0.44 19.22 0.89
C TYR A 26 0.07 18.86 2.30
N ARG A 27 0.03 17.59 2.66
CA ARG A 27 0.49 17.07 3.96
C ARG A 27 2.01 16.94 4.08
N GLY A 28 2.74 17.13 2.98
CA GLY A 28 4.16 16.86 2.85
C GLY A 28 4.44 15.42 2.43
N TYR A 29 5.54 15.22 1.74
CA TYR A 29 5.99 13.94 1.17
C TYR A 29 7.48 13.98 0.89
N ASP A 30 8.10 12.81 0.83
CA ASP A 30 9.46 12.59 0.33
C ASP A 30 9.48 11.68 -0.89
N SER A 31 8.43 10.89 -1.05
CA SER A 31 8.29 9.97 -2.16
C SER A 31 6.82 9.59 -2.38
N ALA A 32 6.52 9.09 -3.57
CA ALA A 32 5.21 8.61 -3.95
C ALA A 32 5.33 7.30 -4.75
N GLY A 33 4.28 6.49 -4.71
CA GLY A 33 4.22 5.29 -5.53
C GLY A 33 2.83 4.70 -5.60
N LEU A 34 2.65 3.82 -6.57
CA LEU A 34 1.40 3.10 -6.78
C LEU A 34 1.65 1.69 -7.32
N SER A 35 0.72 0.79 -7.04
CA SER A 35 0.63 -0.53 -7.64
C SER A 35 -0.76 -0.74 -8.20
N ILE A 36 -0.83 -1.30 -9.41
CA ILE A 36 -2.07 -1.63 -10.10
C ILE A 36 -1.97 -3.08 -10.58
N ILE A 37 -3.06 -3.84 -10.47
CA ILE A 37 -3.18 -5.16 -11.07
C ILE A 37 -3.65 -4.96 -12.51
N ASP A 38 -2.84 -5.36 -13.47
CA ASP A 38 -3.11 -5.21 -14.90
C ASP A 38 -4.11 -6.26 -15.45
N ALA A 39 -4.42 -6.17 -16.74
CA ALA A 39 -5.33 -7.10 -17.40
C ALA A 39 -4.83 -8.56 -17.42
N ASN A 40 -3.53 -8.79 -17.25
CA ASN A 40 -2.92 -10.11 -17.14
C ASN A 40 -2.86 -10.62 -15.70
N GLN A 41 -3.52 -9.91 -14.77
CA GLN A 41 -3.51 -10.19 -13.33
C GLN A 41 -2.13 -10.09 -12.69
N ARG A 42 -1.25 -9.23 -13.24
CA ARG A 42 0.09 -8.99 -12.71
C ARG A 42 0.20 -7.63 -12.05
N LEU A 43 0.92 -7.55 -10.94
CA LEU A 43 1.23 -6.29 -10.27
C LEU A 43 2.20 -5.47 -11.11
N GLN A 44 1.77 -4.27 -11.46
CA GLN A 44 2.59 -3.24 -12.06
C GLN A 44 2.80 -2.13 -11.04
N THR A 45 4.05 -1.82 -10.72
CA THR A 45 4.41 -0.83 -9.70
C THR A 45 5.25 0.28 -10.27
N ARG A 46 4.96 1.52 -9.86
CA ARG A 46 5.78 2.70 -10.12
C ARG A 46 6.02 3.43 -8.82
N LYS A 47 7.26 3.83 -8.61
CA LYS A 47 7.70 4.57 -7.42
C LYS A 47 8.64 5.68 -7.85
N ASN A 48 8.56 6.82 -7.17
CA ASN A 48 9.52 7.91 -7.36
C ASN A 48 9.77 8.67 -6.06
N ILE A 49 10.98 9.20 -5.91
CA ILE A 49 11.31 10.18 -4.87
C ILE A 49 10.75 11.53 -5.34
N GLY A 50 10.18 12.32 -4.41
CA GLY A 50 9.65 13.64 -4.70
C GLY A 50 8.14 13.67 -4.93
N LYS A 51 7.69 14.54 -5.83
CA LYS A 51 6.28 14.89 -6.03
C LYS A 51 5.47 13.83 -6.77
N VAL A 52 4.16 13.87 -6.58
CA VAL A 52 3.21 13.03 -7.36
C VAL A 52 3.34 13.31 -8.87
N ALA A 53 3.66 14.56 -9.26
CA ALA A 53 3.92 14.90 -10.66
C ALA A 53 5.12 14.14 -11.26
N GLU A 54 6.16 13.85 -10.46
CA GLU A 54 7.32 13.06 -10.89
C GLU A 54 6.97 11.58 -11.01
N LEU A 55 6.14 11.05 -10.10
CA LEU A 55 5.59 9.70 -10.22
C LEU A 55 4.74 9.56 -11.49
N GLU A 56 3.92 10.58 -11.79
CA GLU A 56 3.11 10.61 -13.01
C GLU A 56 3.98 10.61 -14.28
N ALA A 57 5.05 11.40 -14.32
CA ALA A 57 5.99 11.41 -15.44
C ALA A 57 6.65 10.03 -15.67
N VAL A 58 7.01 9.31 -14.58
CA VAL A 58 7.50 7.93 -14.69
C VAL A 58 6.43 6.98 -15.23
N ALA A 59 5.19 7.13 -14.77
CA ALA A 59 4.09 6.29 -15.22
C ALA A 59 3.65 6.60 -16.67
N GLU A 60 3.84 7.82 -17.16
CA GLU A 60 3.62 8.19 -18.57
C GLU A 60 4.66 7.56 -19.51
N GLN A 61 5.92 7.46 -19.06
CA GLN A 61 6.97 6.79 -19.81
C GLN A 61 6.77 5.26 -19.85
N HIS A 62 6.19 4.70 -18.80
CA HIS A 62 5.90 3.27 -18.65
C HIS A 62 4.43 3.07 -18.25
N PRO A 63 3.49 3.22 -19.19
CA PRO A 63 2.06 3.22 -18.88
C PRO A 63 1.60 1.96 -18.16
N ILE A 64 0.74 2.16 -17.18
CA ILE A 64 0.08 1.08 -16.44
C ILE A 64 -1.43 1.32 -16.42
N ALA A 65 -2.18 0.23 -16.48
CA ALA A 65 -3.63 0.27 -16.48
C ALA A 65 -4.20 -0.97 -15.80
N GLY A 66 -5.31 -0.81 -15.14
CA GLY A 66 -6.02 -1.90 -14.48
C GLY A 66 -7.22 -1.38 -13.69
N HIS A 67 -7.92 -2.29 -13.05
CA HIS A 67 -9.19 -2.02 -12.39
C HIS A 67 -9.08 -1.99 -10.87
N THR A 68 -7.95 -2.40 -10.32
CA THR A 68 -7.68 -2.44 -8.88
C THR A 68 -6.26 -1.95 -8.63
N GLY A 69 -6.12 -1.04 -7.68
CA GLY A 69 -4.81 -0.51 -7.33
C GLY A 69 -4.80 0.23 -5.99
N ILE A 70 -3.59 0.40 -5.49
CA ILE A 70 -3.27 1.15 -4.27
C ILE A 70 -2.15 2.14 -4.54
N ALA A 71 -2.14 3.25 -3.83
CA ALA A 71 -1.14 4.31 -3.98
C ALA A 71 -0.85 4.98 -2.64
N HIS A 72 0.33 5.57 -2.55
CA HIS A 72 0.84 6.16 -1.32
C HIS A 72 1.71 7.39 -1.57
N THR A 73 1.56 8.42 -0.71
CA THR A 73 2.55 9.48 -0.52
C THR A 73 3.24 9.25 0.82
N ARG A 74 4.57 9.11 0.81
CA ARG A 74 5.36 8.82 1.99
C ARG A 74 5.94 10.10 2.59
N TRP A 75 5.92 10.17 3.93
CA TRP A 75 6.77 11.03 4.72
C TRP A 75 7.59 10.11 5.62
N ALA A 76 8.90 10.07 5.41
CA ALA A 76 9.77 9.12 6.08
C ALA A 76 9.67 9.19 7.61
N THR A 77 9.42 8.04 8.22
CA THR A 77 9.55 7.79 9.66
C THR A 77 10.70 6.80 9.90
N HIS A 78 10.87 5.82 9.01
CA HIS A 78 11.93 4.82 9.02
C HIS A 78 12.58 4.72 7.64
N GLY A 79 13.90 4.72 7.59
CA GLY A 79 14.69 4.67 6.36
C GLY A 79 14.73 5.98 5.56
N GLU A 80 15.85 6.23 4.91
CA GLU A 80 16.07 7.41 4.07
C GLU A 80 15.10 7.44 2.88
N PRO A 81 14.79 8.64 2.32
CA PRO A 81 14.06 8.76 1.08
C PRO A 81 14.80 8.03 -0.05
N SER A 82 14.22 6.93 -0.51
CA SER A 82 14.73 6.14 -1.64
C SER A 82 13.57 5.42 -2.33
N THR A 83 13.75 5.01 -3.56
CA THR A 83 12.73 4.23 -4.27
C THR A 83 12.49 2.87 -3.62
N VAL A 84 13.51 2.28 -2.98
CA VAL A 84 13.40 1.01 -2.25
C VAL A 84 12.51 1.18 -1.02
N ASN A 85 12.71 2.25 -0.26
CA ASN A 85 11.93 2.56 0.95
C ASN A 85 10.56 3.19 0.65
N SER A 86 10.28 3.55 -0.60
CA SER A 86 8.98 4.08 -1.01
C SER A 86 7.92 2.98 -1.04
N HIS A 87 6.67 3.34 -0.72
CA HIS A 87 5.53 2.46 -0.89
C HIS A 87 5.03 2.44 -2.34
N PRO A 88 4.31 1.41 -2.76
CA PRO A 88 3.98 0.16 -2.05
C PRO A 88 5.16 -0.79 -1.89
N HIS A 89 5.15 -1.64 -0.84
CA HIS A 89 6.06 -2.78 -0.71
C HIS A 89 5.42 -4.05 -1.30
N ILE A 90 6.27 -4.90 -1.88
CA ILE A 90 5.82 -6.08 -2.63
C ILE A 90 6.49 -7.33 -2.08
N SER A 91 5.71 -8.40 -1.99
CA SER A 91 6.18 -9.76 -1.71
C SER A 91 5.41 -10.75 -2.58
N GLU A 92 6.07 -11.36 -3.58
CA GLU A 92 5.55 -12.48 -4.38
C GLU A 92 4.07 -12.30 -4.80
N GLY A 93 3.77 -11.25 -5.55
CA GLY A 93 2.41 -10.96 -6.02
C GLY A 93 1.46 -10.30 -5.01
N VAL A 94 1.92 -10.00 -3.81
CA VAL A 94 1.20 -9.17 -2.81
C VAL A 94 1.78 -7.77 -2.78
N SER A 95 0.95 -6.75 -2.77
CA SER A 95 1.36 -5.35 -2.64
C SER A 95 0.67 -4.67 -1.46
N VAL A 96 1.44 -3.92 -0.67
CA VAL A 96 0.97 -3.30 0.59
C VAL A 96 1.36 -1.84 0.64
N VAL A 97 0.42 -0.99 1.07
CA VAL A 97 0.66 0.38 1.53
C VAL A 97 0.28 0.49 3.00
N HIS A 98 1.02 1.31 3.75
CA HIS A 98 0.87 1.43 5.18
C HIS A 98 1.08 2.87 5.63
N ASN A 99 0.21 3.34 6.54
CA ASN A 99 0.38 4.54 7.34
C ASN A 99 0.41 4.14 8.81
N GLY A 100 1.43 4.52 9.53
CA GLY A 100 1.57 4.25 10.96
C GLY A 100 2.96 3.74 11.33
N ILE A 101 3.04 3.00 12.41
CA ILE A 101 4.27 2.36 12.89
C ILE A 101 3.91 0.96 13.39
N ILE A 102 4.66 -0.04 12.94
CA ILE A 102 4.58 -1.41 13.47
C ILE A 102 5.68 -1.57 14.50
N GLU A 103 5.29 -1.59 15.75
CA GLU A 103 6.21 -1.54 16.90
C GLU A 103 7.05 -2.83 17.02
N ASN A 104 6.47 -3.99 16.69
CA ASN A 104 7.15 -5.29 16.74
C ASN A 104 7.78 -5.70 15.40
N HIS A 105 8.09 -4.74 14.51
CA HIS A 105 8.60 -5.04 13.16
C HIS A 105 9.96 -5.77 13.15
N ASP A 106 10.84 -5.53 14.13
CA ASP A 106 12.16 -6.18 14.21
C ASP A 106 12.03 -7.67 14.54
N GLU A 107 11.13 -8.04 15.46
CA GLU A 107 10.84 -9.43 15.80
C GLU A 107 10.28 -10.18 14.58
N LEU A 108 9.27 -9.60 13.94
CA LEU A 108 8.66 -10.17 12.74
C LEU A 108 9.64 -10.27 11.56
N ARG A 109 10.55 -9.29 11.42
CA ARG A 109 11.62 -9.31 10.42
C ARG A 109 12.56 -10.50 10.64
N SER A 110 12.98 -10.73 11.87
CA SER A 110 13.86 -11.85 12.23
C SER A 110 13.20 -13.18 11.89
N GLU A 111 11.96 -13.39 12.32
CA GLU A 111 11.18 -14.60 12.03
C GLU A 111 11.02 -14.86 10.53
N LEU A 112 10.67 -13.82 9.77
CA LEU A 112 10.49 -13.94 8.33
C LEU A 112 11.82 -14.17 7.59
N THR A 113 12.93 -13.64 8.10
CA THR A 113 14.27 -13.92 7.57
C THR A 113 14.64 -15.40 7.77
N GLU A 114 14.35 -15.96 8.94
CA GLU A 114 14.51 -17.40 9.21
C GLU A 114 13.60 -18.27 8.32
N ALA A 115 12.42 -17.75 7.95
CA ALA A 115 11.51 -18.38 6.99
C ALA A 115 11.94 -18.21 5.52
N GLY A 116 13.09 -17.56 5.25
CA GLY A 116 13.70 -17.42 3.93
C GLY A 116 13.31 -16.15 3.16
N TYR A 117 12.63 -15.19 3.78
CA TYR A 117 12.33 -13.90 3.15
C TYR A 117 13.55 -12.98 3.15
N GLN A 118 13.76 -12.29 2.03
CA GLN A 118 14.82 -11.30 1.87
C GLN A 118 14.23 -9.90 1.96
N PHE A 119 14.75 -9.10 2.85
CA PHE A 119 14.34 -7.70 3.03
C PHE A 119 15.25 -6.78 2.22
N LEU A 120 14.64 -5.91 1.43
CA LEU A 120 15.32 -4.95 0.57
C LEU A 120 15.28 -3.53 1.16
N SER A 121 14.24 -3.22 1.92
CA SER A 121 14.03 -1.89 2.51
C SER A 121 14.33 -1.86 4.00
N ALA A 122 14.54 -0.65 4.51
CA ALA A 122 14.68 -0.37 5.93
C ALA A 122 13.31 -0.03 6.60
N THR A 123 12.18 -0.27 5.91
CA THR A 123 10.86 0.10 6.42
C THR A 123 10.22 -1.05 7.22
N ASP A 124 9.39 -0.67 8.18
CA ASP A 124 8.52 -1.59 8.90
C ASP A 124 7.43 -2.21 8.01
N THR A 125 7.06 -1.53 6.93
CA THR A 125 5.98 -1.97 6.02
C THR A 125 6.33 -3.21 5.21
N GLU A 126 7.60 -3.42 4.85
CA GLU A 126 8.01 -4.60 4.09
C GLU A 126 7.72 -5.90 4.86
N VAL A 127 7.82 -5.84 6.20
CA VAL A 127 7.42 -6.95 7.09
C VAL A 127 5.96 -7.35 6.86
N ILE A 128 5.07 -6.36 6.70
CA ILE A 128 3.65 -6.64 6.45
C ILE A 128 3.45 -7.35 5.12
N ALA A 129 4.13 -6.91 4.05
CA ALA A 129 4.03 -7.53 2.74
C ALA A 129 4.46 -9.00 2.77
N HIS A 130 5.60 -9.29 3.40
CA HIS A 130 6.09 -10.66 3.58
C HIS A 130 5.18 -11.50 4.46
N LEU A 131 4.64 -10.94 5.54
CA LEU A 131 3.75 -11.66 6.46
C LEU A 131 2.41 -12.01 5.79
N VAL A 132 1.83 -11.10 5.01
CA VAL A 132 0.61 -11.39 4.21
C VAL A 132 0.89 -12.52 3.21
N HIS A 133 2.00 -12.44 2.46
CA HIS A 133 2.37 -13.50 1.52
C HIS A 133 2.63 -14.83 2.26
N HIS A 134 3.29 -14.81 3.42
CA HIS A 134 3.53 -16.01 4.23
C HIS A 134 2.22 -16.72 4.59
N PHE A 135 1.24 -15.97 5.09
CA PHE A 135 -0.07 -16.55 5.41
C PHE A 135 -0.87 -16.93 4.16
N LEU A 136 -0.72 -16.23 3.05
CA LEU A 136 -1.42 -16.55 1.80
C LEU A 136 -1.04 -17.95 1.25
N LYS A 137 0.15 -18.48 1.57
CA LYS A 137 0.54 -19.86 1.22
C LYS A 137 -0.34 -20.93 1.87
N THR A 138 -0.94 -20.62 3.00
CA THR A 138 -1.76 -21.57 3.79
C THR A 138 -3.23 -21.20 3.85
N GLU A 139 -3.55 -19.93 3.63
CA GLU A 139 -4.91 -19.42 3.68
C GLU A 139 -5.60 -19.50 2.32
N LYS A 140 -6.93 -19.64 2.34
CA LYS A 140 -7.74 -19.81 1.12
C LYS A 140 -7.92 -18.51 0.32
N ASN A 141 -7.70 -17.34 0.94
CA ASN A 141 -7.94 -16.05 0.31
C ASN A 141 -7.17 -14.93 1.03
N LEU A 142 -7.02 -13.80 0.34
CA LEU A 142 -6.32 -12.62 0.83
C LEU A 142 -6.91 -12.08 2.14
N ARG A 143 -8.24 -12.13 2.30
CA ARG A 143 -8.89 -11.66 3.53
C ARG A 143 -8.42 -12.43 4.75
N SER A 144 -8.40 -13.76 4.67
CA SER A 144 -7.94 -14.61 5.78
C SER A 144 -6.45 -14.41 6.07
N ALA A 145 -5.61 -14.26 5.03
CA ALA A 145 -4.19 -13.97 5.18
C ALA A 145 -3.97 -12.62 5.88
N VAL A 146 -4.68 -11.57 5.46
CA VAL A 146 -4.62 -10.26 6.13
C VAL A 146 -5.14 -10.32 7.56
N GLN A 147 -6.22 -11.07 7.85
CA GLN A 147 -6.73 -11.25 9.21
C GLN A 147 -5.68 -11.90 10.13
N LYS A 148 -4.95 -12.92 9.66
CA LYS A 148 -3.85 -13.51 10.41
C LYS A 148 -2.68 -12.54 10.57
N THR A 149 -2.37 -11.79 9.54
CA THR A 149 -1.32 -10.76 9.60
C THR A 149 -1.63 -9.73 10.68
N ILE A 150 -2.82 -9.10 10.65
CA ILE A 150 -3.17 -8.04 11.62
C ILE A 150 -3.24 -8.54 13.06
N ALA A 151 -3.50 -9.83 13.28
CA ALA A 151 -3.45 -10.44 14.61
C ALA A 151 -2.02 -10.55 15.18
N ARG A 152 -0.99 -10.38 14.34
CA ARG A 152 0.43 -10.40 14.70
C ARG A 152 1.05 -9.01 14.84
N LEU A 153 0.37 -7.98 14.28
CA LEU A 153 0.90 -6.61 14.27
C LEU A 153 0.60 -5.89 15.58
N GLU A 154 1.62 -5.23 16.14
CA GLU A 154 1.50 -4.32 17.26
C GLU A 154 1.72 -2.88 16.78
N GLY A 155 0.91 -1.93 17.31
CA GLY A 155 1.01 -0.52 16.98
C GLY A 155 -0.25 0.07 16.33
N ALA A 156 -0.12 1.32 15.87
CA ALA A 156 -1.21 2.05 15.22
C ALA A 156 -0.96 2.10 13.70
N TYR A 157 -1.94 1.62 12.91
CA TYR A 157 -1.78 1.51 11.47
C TYR A 157 -3.07 1.71 10.68
N ALA A 158 -2.91 2.04 9.40
CA ALA A 158 -3.90 1.85 8.35
C ALA A 158 -3.19 1.16 7.16
N LEU A 159 -3.79 0.10 6.65
CA LEU A 159 -3.25 -0.75 5.58
C LEU A 159 -4.17 -0.76 4.37
N GLY A 160 -3.57 -0.84 3.18
CA GLY A 160 -4.22 -1.24 1.95
C GLY A 160 -3.42 -2.38 1.31
N VAL A 161 -4.09 -3.48 0.95
CA VAL A 161 -3.47 -4.69 0.42
C VAL A 161 -4.21 -5.15 -0.83
N ILE A 162 -3.45 -5.48 -1.88
CA ILE A 162 -3.93 -6.14 -3.10
C ILE A 162 -3.04 -7.34 -3.42
N ALA A 163 -3.57 -8.32 -4.14
CA ALA A 163 -2.81 -9.51 -4.55
C ALA A 163 -3.22 -9.98 -5.95
N GLU A 164 -2.26 -10.50 -6.70
CA GLU A 164 -2.44 -10.98 -8.09
C GLU A 164 -3.49 -12.07 -8.23
N ASP A 165 -3.60 -12.97 -7.25
CA ASP A 165 -4.56 -14.08 -7.23
C ASP A 165 -6.00 -13.64 -6.92
N GLN A 166 -6.21 -12.40 -6.48
CA GLN A 166 -7.53 -11.81 -6.21
C GLN A 166 -7.64 -10.41 -6.82
N PRO A 167 -7.60 -10.28 -8.16
CA PRO A 167 -7.35 -9.03 -8.87
C PRO A 167 -8.45 -7.97 -8.71
N ASN A 168 -9.63 -8.34 -8.23
CA ASN A 168 -10.76 -7.41 -8.03
C ASN A 168 -10.99 -7.07 -6.54
N THR A 169 -10.00 -7.34 -5.68
CA THR A 169 -10.15 -7.22 -4.24
C THR A 169 -9.11 -6.27 -3.66
N ILE A 170 -9.57 -5.33 -2.83
CA ILE A 170 -8.74 -4.56 -1.92
C ILE A 170 -9.13 -4.95 -0.50
N ILE A 171 -8.16 -5.32 0.31
CA ILE A 171 -8.36 -5.47 1.75
C ILE A 171 -7.80 -4.24 2.44
N ALA A 172 -8.66 -3.60 3.22
CA ALA A 172 -8.28 -2.47 4.05
C ALA A 172 -8.43 -2.83 5.53
N ALA A 173 -7.44 -2.49 6.33
CA ALA A 173 -7.46 -2.71 7.79
C ALA A 173 -6.92 -1.49 8.52
N ARG A 174 -7.38 -1.28 9.76
CA ARG A 174 -6.89 -0.21 10.61
C ARG A 174 -6.88 -0.58 12.09
N SER A 175 -5.92 -0.01 12.79
CA SER A 175 -5.87 0.06 14.26
C SER A 175 -5.41 1.46 14.65
N GLY A 176 -6.22 2.21 15.41
CA GLY A 176 -5.88 3.58 15.84
C GLY A 176 -5.92 4.67 14.75
N SER A 177 -5.63 4.35 13.49
CA SER A 177 -5.60 5.30 12.37
C SER A 177 -6.97 5.47 11.70
N PRO A 178 -7.32 6.66 11.19
CA PRO A 178 -8.58 6.86 10.47
C PRO A 178 -8.57 6.18 9.09
N LEU A 179 -9.75 5.71 8.67
CA LEU A 179 -10.00 5.09 7.38
C LEU A 179 -11.36 5.57 6.87
N VAL A 180 -11.41 6.01 5.61
CA VAL A 180 -12.65 6.39 4.93
C VAL A 180 -12.89 5.45 3.75
N LEU A 181 -14.08 4.91 3.64
CA LEU A 181 -14.54 4.10 2.51
C LEU A 181 -15.62 4.89 1.76
N GLY A 182 -15.42 5.06 0.46
CA GLY A 182 -16.41 5.62 -0.45
C GLY A 182 -17.00 4.51 -1.33
N LEU A 183 -18.30 4.35 -1.33
CA LEU A 183 -19.01 3.46 -2.25
C LEU A 183 -19.57 4.33 -3.38
N GLY A 184 -19.16 4.05 -4.60
CA GLY A 184 -19.69 4.69 -5.80
C GLY A 184 -20.44 3.69 -6.67
N ILE A 185 -21.07 4.17 -7.75
CA ILE A 185 -21.62 3.29 -8.77
C ILE A 185 -20.44 2.60 -9.46
N ASP A 186 -20.36 1.29 -9.37
CA ASP A 186 -19.27 0.44 -9.90
C ASP A 186 -17.87 0.86 -9.41
N CYS A 187 -17.78 1.43 -8.21
CA CYS A 187 -16.52 1.92 -7.66
C CYS A 187 -16.47 1.79 -6.13
N LEU A 188 -15.41 1.24 -5.62
CA LEU A 188 -14.99 1.35 -4.22
C LEU A 188 -13.78 2.29 -4.17
N LEU A 189 -13.90 3.42 -3.50
CA LEU A 189 -12.80 4.33 -3.20
C LEU A 189 -12.44 4.22 -1.72
N TYR A 190 -11.16 4.01 -1.45
CA TYR A 190 -10.59 3.94 -0.12
C TYR A 190 -9.57 5.06 0.08
N THR A 191 -9.69 5.82 1.16
CA THR A 191 -8.71 6.82 1.57
C THR A 191 -8.46 6.74 3.08
N SER A 192 -7.23 7.02 3.50
CA SER A 192 -6.86 7.13 4.92
C SER A 192 -6.43 8.58 5.21
N PRO A 193 -7.32 9.43 5.72
CA PRO A 193 -6.96 10.76 6.19
C PRO A 193 -6.18 10.70 7.50
N SER A 194 -5.29 11.67 7.71
CA SER A 194 -4.56 11.77 8.97
C SER A 194 -5.45 12.20 10.13
N PRO A 195 -5.16 11.77 11.38
CA PRO A 195 -5.85 12.21 12.59
C PRO A 195 -5.91 13.74 12.81
N ARG A 196 -5.00 14.50 12.20
CA ARG A 196 -4.96 15.97 12.29
C ARG A 196 -6.04 16.68 11.48
N ASP A 197 -6.65 16.02 10.50
CA ASP A 197 -7.71 16.63 9.67
C ASP A 197 -9.06 16.80 10.41
N LYS A 198 -9.17 16.29 11.62
CA LYS A 198 -10.35 16.42 12.49
C LYS A 198 -10.42 17.73 13.29
N ARG A 199 -9.49 18.67 13.08
CA ARG A 199 -9.42 19.95 13.81
C ARG A 199 -9.68 21.16 12.92
N GLN A 200 -10.64 21.05 12.02
CA GLN A 200 -11.24 22.22 11.35
C GLN A 200 -12.71 22.27 11.68
#